data_e9a15fc51a89ea8e1c01ae6456c2e556
#
_entry.id   e9a15fc51a89ea8e1c01ae6456c2e556
#
_cell.length_a   1.000
_cell.length_b   1.000
_cell.length_c   1.000
_cell.angle_alpha   90.00
_cell.angle_beta   90.00
_cell.angle_gamma   90.00
#
_symmetry.space_group_name_H-M   'P 1'
#
loop_
_entity.id
_entity.type
_entity.pdbx_description
1 polymer ?
#
loop_
_entity_poly.entity_id
_entity_poly.type
_entity_poly.pdbx_seq_one_letter_code
_entity_poly.pdbx_strand_id
1 'polypeptide(L)'
;MAVLFDQSSNNIKLGKWNFNAINLADSDLYAEYIKATEYPANLWSSNFAYLWAASHSSLRKVLWKIVDNLLVTFGYSFKNSLYLFCLPFGKANPEKLTQVVRKCLKYCYEWNNQENKRTLVRMINQNQLDFLRNYSTFNRLYHLVTLRGIERHLDIKQLVALSGKNFSTLRNKLNKFHRENPQAIIRNYQKSDVAALFKLQKDWTSIAGQKYANIFDKLYYREMVNHNDHLKQIILVVQNGAQIIGMVSGGELPTGQAWGSLLKYQDRIPGLSELLSVEFARELYRINPNIALLNVGSDLGPGGLRDYKLKFRPVLNLKRYQMYLK
;
A
#
# COMPACT_ATOMS: atom_id res chain seq x y z
N MET A 1 -10.99 -22.12 -20.18
CA MET A 1 -9.65 -22.18 -20.77
C MET A 1 -8.69 -21.47 -19.81
N ALA A 2 -7.83 -22.21 -19.11
CA ALA A 2 -6.81 -21.61 -18.26
C ALA A 2 -5.76 -20.98 -19.19
N VAL A 3 -5.60 -19.67 -19.16
CA VAL A 3 -4.49 -19.01 -19.85
C VAL A 3 -3.22 -19.43 -19.12
N LEU A 4 -2.45 -20.34 -19.73
CA LEU A 4 -1.10 -20.61 -19.30
C LEU A 4 -0.28 -19.34 -19.49
N PHE A 5 0.06 -18.67 -18.38
CA PHE A 5 0.96 -17.54 -18.41
C PHE A 5 2.35 -18.04 -18.82
N ASP A 6 2.71 -17.82 -20.06
CA ASP A 6 4.10 -17.87 -20.47
C ASP A 6 4.86 -16.79 -19.70
N GLN A 7 5.74 -17.20 -18.79
CA GLN A 7 6.52 -16.29 -17.95
C GLN A 7 7.53 -15.46 -18.77
N SER A 8 7.70 -15.76 -20.05
CA SER A 8 8.66 -15.08 -20.94
C SER A 8 8.06 -13.90 -21.70
N SER A 9 6.73 -13.77 -21.83
CA SER A 9 6.12 -12.67 -22.57
C SER A 9 5.55 -11.60 -21.64
N ASN A 10 6.15 -10.41 -21.65
CA ASN A 10 5.60 -9.22 -20.98
C ASN A 10 4.24 -8.76 -21.53
N ASN A 11 3.81 -9.31 -22.67
CA ASN A 11 2.58 -8.91 -23.36
C ASN A 11 1.52 -10.02 -23.26
N ILE A 12 0.38 -9.69 -22.67
CA ILE A 12 -0.72 -10.62 -22.39
C ILE A 12 -1.95 -10.18 -23.17
N LYS A 13 -2.39 -11.00 -24.12
CA LYS A 13 -3.62 -10.75 -24.89
C LYS A 13 -4.83 -11.33 -24.14
N LEU A 14 -5.74 -10.46 -23.74
CA LEU A 14 -7.04 -10.83 -23.19
C LEU A 14 -8.12 -10.24 -24.10
N GLY A 15 -8.84 -11.08 -24.84
CA GLY A 15 -9.81 -10.66 -25.84
C GLY A 15 -9.23 -9.74 -26.91
N LYS A 16 -9.81 -8.56 -27.09
CA LYS A 16 -9.35 -7.56 -28.07
C LYS A 16 -8.25 -6.63 -27.57
N TRP A 17 -7.86 -6.71 -26.28
CA TRP A 17 -6.83 -5.85 -25.71
C TRP A 17 -5.54 -6.62 -25.42
N ASN A 18 -4.42 -5.93 -25.69
CA ASN A 18 -3.10 -6.33 -25.23
C ASN A 18 -2.74 -5.56 -23.99
N PHE A 19 -2.22 -6.24 -22.97
CA PHE A 19 -1.79 -5.72 -21.70
C PHE A 19 -0.31 -6.02 -21.49
N ASN A 20 0.35 -5.21 -20.68
CA ASN A 20 1.68 -5.52 -20.17
C ASN A 20 1.56 -6.09 -18.76
N ALA A 21 2.29 -7.16 -18.46
CA ALA A 21 2.49 -7.60 -17.09
C ALA A 21 3.43 -6.62 -16.39
N ILE A 22 3.07 -6.21 -15.17
CA ILE A 22 3.92 -5.29 -14.40
C ILE A 22 5.27 -5.94 -14.08
N ASN A 23 6.36 -5.22 -14.32
CA ASN A 23 7.73 -5.65 -14.02
C ASN A 23 8.53 -4.52 -13.37
N LEU A 24 9.73 -4.80 -12.83
CA LEU A 24 10.54 -3.79 -12.12
C LEU A 24 10.95 -2.61 -13.00
N ALA A 25 11.13 -2.81 -14.30
CA ALA A 25 11.49 -1.74 -15.23
C ALA A 25 10.37 -0.71 -15.43
N ASP A 26 9.13 -1.03 -15.06
CA ASP A 26 7.98 -0.12 -15.17
C ASP A 26 7.96 0.95 -14.06
N SER A 27 8.88 0.89 -13.09
CA SER A 27 8.90 1.79 -11.92
C SER A 27 8.90 3.27 -12.30
N ASP A 28 9.74 3.65 -13.26
CA ASP A 28 9.87 5.06 -13.67
C ASP A 28 8.65 5.51 -14.49
N LEU A 29 8.10 4.65 -15.34
CA LEU A 29 6.84 4.90 -16.04
C LEU A 29 5.70 5.17 -15.04
N TYR A 30 5.54 4.32 -14.03
CA TYR A 30 4.53 4.53 -12.99
C TYR A 30 4.77 5.84 -12.22
N ALA A 31 6.03 6.15 -11.87
CA ALA A 31 6.36 7.38 -11.17
C ALA A 31 6.02 8.64 -11.98
N GLU A 32 6.28 8.64 -13.30
CA GLU A 32 5.93 9.71 -14.20
C GLU A 32 4.41 9.95 -14.24
N TYR A 33 3.64 8.90 -14.52
CA TYR A 33 2.18 9.00 -14.59
C TYR A 33 1.54 9.37 -13.25
N ILE A 34 2.04 8.86 -12.12
CA ILE A 34 1.56 9.22 -10.78
C ILE A 34 1.83 10.70 -10.50
N LYS A 35 3.03 11.22 -10.82
CA LYS A 35 3.36 12.65 -10.65
C LYS A 35 2.48 13.57 -11.51
N ALA A 36 2.12 13.13 -12.71
CA ALA A 36 1.26 13.90 -13.61
C ALA A 36 -0.23 13.86 -13.21
N THR A 37 -0.60 13.09 -12.20
CA THR A 37 -2.01 12.89 -11.79
C THR A 37 -2.56 14.13 -11.09
N GLU A 38 -3.74 14.60 -11.54
CA GLU A 38 -4.39 15.81 -11.00
C GLU A 38 -5.22 15.54 -9.73
N TYR A 39 -5.60 14.30 -9.47
CA TYR A 39 -6.24 13.90 -8.21
C TYR A 39 -5.20 13.45 -7.18
N PRO A 40 -5.49 13.48 -5.85
CA PRO A 40 -4.56 13.00 -4.83
C PRO A 40 -4.30 11.50 -4.94
N ALA A 41 -3.18 11.12 -5.58
CA ALA A 41 -2.77 9.72 -5.80
C ALA A 41 -2.00 9.18 -4.58
N ASN A 42 -2.65 9.17 -3.41
CA ASN A 42 -2.06 8.85 -2.12
C ASN A 42 -2.56 7.54 -1.50
N LEU A 43 -3.27 6.70 -2.25
CA LEU A 43 -3.82 5.46 -1.76
C LEU A 43 -2.69 4.44 -1.52
N TRP A 44 -2.66 3.85 -0.32
CA TRP A 44 -1.64 2.92 0.15
C TRP A 44 -1.40 1.75 -0.82
N SER A 45 -2.45 1.19 -1.40
CA SER A 45 -2.40 0.01 -2.26
C SER A 45 -2.27 0.31 -3.76
N SER A 46 -2.02 1.55 -4.15
CA SER A 46 -1.89 1.95 -5.56
C SER A 46 -0.48 2.40 -5.96
N ASN A 47 0.49 2.33 -5.05
CA ASN A 47 1.88 2.62 -5.38
C ASN A 47 2.54 1.44 -6.13
N PHE A 48 3.58 1.75 -6.89
CA PHE A 48 4.26 0.77 -7.75
C PHE A 48 4.77 -0.45 -6.97
N ALA A 49 5.45 -0.24 -5.84
CA ALA A 49 6.03 -1.32 -5.05
C ALA A 49 4.97 -2.32 -4.58
N TYR A 50 3.82 -1.82 -4.09
CA TYR A 50 2.71 -2.68 -3.72
C TYR A 50 2.11 -3.42 -4.93
N LEU A 51 1.88 -2.74 -6.04
CA LEU A 51 1.30 -3.32 -7.26
C LEU A 51 2.19 -4.44 -7.82
N TRP A 52 3.49 -4.17 -7.91
CA TRP A 52 4.46 -5.13 -8.37
C TRP A 52 4.51 -6.37 -7.46
N ALA A 53 4.67 -6.16 -6.16
CA ALA A 53 4.74 -7.27 -5.19
C ALA A 53 3.43 -8.08 -5.14
N ALA A 54 2.26 -7.42 -5.25
CA ALA A 54 0.97 -8.08 -5.31
C ALA A 54 0.80 -8.95 -6.57
N SER A 55 1.51 -8.63 -7.67
CA SER A 55 1.52 -9.42 -8.90
C SER A 55 2.21 -10.78 -8.76
N HIS A 56 3.12 -10.91 -7.79
CA HIS A 56 3.83 -12.16 -7.49
C HIS A 56 3.04 -13.08 -6.56
N SER A 57 1.86 -12.66 -6.11
CA SER A 57 0.98 -13.52 -5.31
C SER A 57 0.29 -14.58 -6.17
N SER A 58 -0.07 -15.73 -5.55
CA SER A 58 -0.88 -16.78 -6.20
C SER A 58 -2.31 -16.35 -6.51
N LEU A 59 -2.75 -15.18 -6.01
CA LEU A 59 -4.14 -14.74 -6.10
C LEU A 59 -4.44 -13.95 -7.37
N ARG A 60 -3.43 -13.31 -7.97
CA ARG A 60 -3.64 -12.40 -9.13
C ARG A 60 -2.34 -12.05 -9.83
N LYS A 61 -2.48 -11.60 -11.06
CA LYS A 61 -1.47 -10.83 -11.77
C LYS A 61 -1.89 -9.37 -11.85
N VAL A 62 -0.93 -8.46 -11.81
CA VAL A 62 -1.17 -7.03 -12.07
C VAL A 62 -0.72 -6.74 -13.49
N LEU A 63 -1.64 -6.19 -14.26
CA LEU A 63 -1.46 -5.84 -15.65
C LEU A 63 -1.62 -4.33 -15.81
N TRP A 64 -1.00 -3.75 -16.83
CA TRP A 64 -1.23 -2.36 -17.15
C TRP A 64 -1.40 -2.13 -18.65
N LYS A 65 -2.03 -1.01 -18.98
CA LYS A 65 -2.22 -0.55 -20.36
C LYS A 65 -2.40 0.97 -20.36
N ILE A 66 -1.89 1.65 -21.38
CA ILE A 66 -2.22 3.04 -21.62
C ILE A 66 -3.53 3.10 -22.40
N VAL A 67 -4.51 3.81 -21.82
CA VAL A 67 -5.83 4.06 -22.42
C VAL A 67 -6.10 5.56 -22.42
N ASP A 68 -6.28 6.13 -23.60
CA ASP A 68 -6.54 7.57 -23.79
C ASP A 68 -5.52 8.46 -23.05
N ASN A 69 -4.24 8.10 -23.15
CA ASN A 69 -3.08 8.73 -22.48
C ASN A 69 -3.07 8.63 -20.93
N LEU A 70 -3.80 7.70 -20.36
CA LEU A 70 -3.74 7.39 -18.93
C LEU A 70 -3.20 5.99 -18.71
N LEU A 71 -2.35 5.81 -17.70
CA LEU A 71 -1.85 4.52 -17.26
C LEU A 71 -2.90 3.83 -16.40
N VAL A 72 -3.50 2.78 -16.93
CA VAL A 72 -4.56 2.01 -16.24
C VAL A 72 -3.97 0.71 -15.72
N THR A 73 -4.16 0.47 -14.42
CA THR A 73 -3.71 -0.74 -13.74
C THR A 73 -4.87 -1.69 -13.50
N PHE A 74 -4.73 -2.90 -14.02
CA PHE A 74 -5.73 -3.97 -13.91
C PHE A 74 -5.26 -5.07 -12.98
N GLY A 75 -6.19 -5.67 -12.26
CA GLY A 75 -5.99 -6.94 -11.56
C GLY A 75 -6.63 -8.06 -12.35
N TYR A 76 -5.85 -9.08 -12.66
CA TYR A 76 -6.32 -10.31 -13.28
C TYR A 76 -6.25 -11.45 -12.26
N SER A 77 -7.40 -11.92 -11.79
CA SER A 77 -7.48 -12.90 -10.73
C SER A 77 -7.31 -14.34 -11.25
N PHE A 78 -6.91 -15.26 -10.36
CA PHE A 78 -6.85 -16.70 -10.69
C PHE A 78 -8.23 -17.29 -11.09
N LYS A 79 -9.34 -16.60 -10.74
CA LYS A 79 -10.71 -16.94 -11.17
C LYS A 79 -11.07 -16.36 -12.54
N ASN A 80 -10.08 -15.99 -13.33
CA ASN A 80 -10.23 -15.42 -14.68
C ASN A 80 -11.09 -14.14 -14.70
N SER A 81 -11.08 -13.34 -13.64
CA SER A 81 -11.79 -12.06 -13.61
C SER A 81 -10.84 -10.88 -13.72
N LEU A 82 -11.26 -9.87 -14.47
CA LEU A 82 -10.52 -8.62 -14.73
C LEU A 82 -11.24 -7.46 -14.04
N TYR A 83 -10.48 -6.59 -13.38
CA TYR A 83 -10.98 -5.40 -12.68
C TYR A 83 -9.93 -4.30 -12.65
N LEU A 84 -10.31 -3.06 -12.36
CA LEU A 84 -9.33 -2.00 -12.14
C LEU A 84 -8.81 -2.06 -10.70
N PHE A 85 -7.49 -2.01 -10.57
CA PHE A 85 -6.84 -2.05 -9.26
C PHE A 85 -7.02 -0.74 -8.48
N CYS A 86 -6.89 0.38 -9.19
CA CYS A 86 -7.06 1.76 -8.70
C CYS A 86 -7.57 2.64 -9.85
N LEU A 87 -7.69 3.94 -9.60
CA LEU A 87 -7.95 4.90 -10.67
C LEU A 87 -6.76 4.99 -11.64
N PRO A 88 -7.00 5.26 -12.93
CA PRO A 88 -5.95 5.51 -13.92
C PRO A 88 -5.08 6.70 -13.53
N PHE A 89 -3.76 6.60 -13.69
CA PHE A 89 -2.80 7.66 -13.45
C PHE A 89 -2.56 8.51 -14.69
N GLY A 90 -2.18 9.77 -14.51
CA GLY A 90 -1.85 10.72 -15.56
C GLY A 90 -2.74 11.96 -15.53
N LYS A 91 -2.46 12.91 -16.43
CA LYS A 91 -3.15 14.20 -16.48
C LYS A 91 -4.56 14.05 -17.05
N ALA A 92 -5.56 14.22 -16.21
CA ALA A 92 -6.97 14.14 -16.57
C ALA A 92 -7.86 14.91 -15.60
N ASN A 93 -8.72 15.77 -16.15
CA ASN A 93 -9.81 16.34 -15.38
C ASN A 93 -10.84 15.29 -14.96
N PRO A 94 -11.79 15.59 -14.04
CA PRO A 94 -12.77 14.64 -13.54
C PRO A 94 -13.61 13.95 -14.63
N GLU A 95 -13.98 14.68 -15.67
CA GLU A 95 -14.76 14.13 -16.79
C GLU A 95 -13.97 13.08 -17.57
N LYS A 96 -12.77 13.44 -18.07
CA LYS A 96 -11.89 12.51 -18.81
C LYS A 96 -11.59 11.27 -18.00
N LEU A 97 -11.21 11.45 -16.71
CA LEU A 97 -10.92 10.32 -15.82
C LEU A 97 -12.13 9.39 -15.68
N THR A 98 -13.33 9.96 -15.47
CA THR A 98 -14.58 9.20 -15.37
C THR A 98 -14.88 8.42 -16.66
N GLN A 99 -14.68 9.04 -17.83
CA GLN A 99 -14.90 8.40 -19.14
C GLN A 99 -13.94 7.23 -19.37
N VAL A 100 -12.64 7.40 -19.07
CA VAL A 100 -11.63 6.34 -19.20
C VAL A 100 -11.94 5.18 -18.24
N VAL A 101 -12.28 5.46 -16.99
CA VAL A 101 -12.71 4.42 -16.04
C VAL A 101 -13.93 3.66 -16.56
N ARG A 102 -14.92 4.37 -17.12
CA ARG A 102 -16.11 3.73 -17.70
C ARG A 102 -15.77 2.82 -18.88
N LYS A 103 -14.92 3.27 -19.79
CA LYS A 103 -14.43 2.49 -20.92
C LYS A 103 -13.73 1.21 -20.46
N CYS A 104 -12.85 1.31 -19.48
CA CYS A 104 -12.11 0.18 -18.92
C CYS A 104 -13.02 -0.79 -18.17
N LEU A 105 -13.96 -0.28 -17.35
CA LEU A 105 -14.91 -1.15 -16.63
C LEU A 105 -15.89 -1.85 -17.58
N LYS A 106 -16.34 -1.20 -18.67
CA LYS A 106 -17.12 -1.89 -19.70
C LYS A 106 -16.37 -3.06 -20.32
N TYR A 107 -15.07 -2.86 -20.60
CA TYR A 107 -14.22 -3.95 -21.08
C TYR A 107 -14.07 -5.08 -20.06
N CYS A 108 -13.86 -4.75 -18.78
CA CYS A 108 -13.84 -5.74 -17.71
C CYS A 108 -15.18 -6.49 -17.58
N TYR A 109 -16.30 -5.81 -17.77
CA TYR A 109 -17.65 -6.38 -17.72
C TYR A 109 -17.86 -7.42 -18.84
N GLU A 110 -17.50 -7.06 -20.09
CA GLU A 110 -17.53 -7.99 -21.22
C GLU A 110 -16.66 -9.22 -20.94
N TRP A 111 -15.42 -9.02 -20.43
CA TRP A 111 -14.51 -10.11 -20.07
C TRP A 111 -15.05 -11.01 -18.95
N ASN A 112 -15.69 -10.44 -17.95
CA ASN A 112 -16.25 -11.14 -16.79
C ASN A 112 -17.62 -11.78 -17.07
N ASN A 113 -17.99 -12.01 -18.33
CA ASN A 113 -19.28 -12.56 -18.73
C ASN A 113 -20.48 -11.77 -18.17
N GLN A 114 -20.37 -10.44 -18.18
CA GLN A 114 -21.38 -9.49 -17.69
C GLN A 114 -21.66 -9.58 -16.18
N GLU A 115 -20.69 -10.08 -15.40
CA GLU A 115 -20.83 -10.19 -13.95
C GLU A 115 -20.37 -8.90 -13.24
N ASN A 116 -21.35 -8.10 -12.78
CA ASN A 116 -21.10 -6.82 -12.08
C ASN A 116 -20.26 -6.97 -10.81
N LYS A 117 -20.48 -8.03 -10.03
CA LYS A 117 -19.77 -8.23 -8.75
C LYS A 117 -18.24 -8.34 -8.89
N ARG A 118 -17.76 -8.72 -10.08
CA ARG A 118 -16.34 -8.83 -10.40
C ARG A 118 -15.80 -7.63 -11.17
N THR A 119 -16.68 -6.71 -11.60
CA THR A 119 -16.36 -5.57 -12.45
C THR A 119 -16.38 -4.28 -11.64
N LEU A 120 -15.21 -3.88 -11.16
CA LEU A 120 -15.09 -2.75 -10.23
C LEU A 120 -13.75 -2.03 -10.33
N VAL A 121 -13.70 -0.81 -9.83
CA VAL A 121 -12.46 -0.23 -9.31
C VAL A 121 -12.31 -0.71 -7.87
N ARG A 122 -11.25 -1.47 -7.60
CA ARG A 122 -11.10 -2.21 -6.34
C ARG A 122 -11.02 -1.29 -5.13
N MET A 123 -10.37 -0.13 -5.30
CA MET A 123 -10.19 0.80 -4.20
C MET A 123 -9.98 2.23 -4.67
N ILE A 124 -10.76 3.15 -4.12
CA ILE A 124 -10.56 4.58 -4.15
C ILE A 124 -10.71 5.12 -2.72
N ASN A 125 -10.12 6.28 -2.43
CA ASN A 125 -10.32 6.96 -1.15
C ASN A 125 -11.22 8.19 -1.27
N GLN A 126 -11.53 8.83 -0.13
CA GLN A 126 -12.43 9.98 -0.08
C GLN A 126 -11.96 11.13 -0.97
N ASN A 127 -10.68 11.49 -0.95
CA ASN A 127 -10.15 12.60 -1.75
C ASN A 127 -10.30 12.34 -3.27
N GLN A 128 -10.08 11.10 -3.69
CA GLN A 128 -10.27 10.68 -5.07
C GLN A 128 -11.74 10.70 -5.48
N LEU A 129 -12.62 10.29 -4.56
CA LEU A 129 -14.06 10.35 -4.77
C LEU A 129 -14.54 11.80 -4.90
N ASP A 130 -14.05 12.70 -4.06
CA ASP A 130 -14.40 14.12 -4.10
C ASP A 130 -13.94 14.77 -5.42
N PHE A 131 -12.75 14.42 -5.90
CA PHE A 131 -12.27 14.83 -7.23
C PHE A 131 -13.22 14.36 -8.35
N LEU A 132 -13.59 13.07 -8.38
CA LEU A 132 -14.49 12.51 -9.40
C LEU A 132 -15.87 13.15 -9.38
N ARG A 133 -16.38 13.53 -8.21
CA ARG A 133 -17.71 14.17 -8.04
C ARG A 133 -17.79 15.58 -8.60
N ASN A 134 -16.67 16.21 -8.92
CA ASN A 134 -16.67 17.48 -9.66
C ASN A 134 -17.20 17.34 -11.09
N TYR A 135 -17.35 16.10 -11.59
CA TYR A 135 -18.10 15.84 -12.81
C TYR A 135 -19.55 15.45 -12.46
N SER A 136 -20.51 16.31 -12.85
CA SER A 136 -21.92 16.20 -12.46
C SER A 136 -22.57 14.85 -12.82
N THR A 137 -22.12 14.21 -13.88
CA THR A 137 -22.64 12.93 -14.35
C THR A 137 -22.13 11.73 -13.53
N PHE A 138 -21.06 11.89 -12.75
CA PHE A 138 -20.40 10.80 -12.02
C PHE A 138 -21.37 9.94 -11.22
N ASN A 139 -22.22 10.54 -10.39
CA ASN A 139 -23.16 9.81 -9.52
C ASN A 139 -24.26 9.05 -10.29
N ARG A 140 -24.51 9.40 -11.57
CA ARG A 140 -25.43 8.64 -12.45
C ARG A 140 -24.78 7.39 -13.03
N LEU A 141 -23.45 7.39 -13.17
CA LEU A 141 -22.70 6.30 -13.81
C LEU A 141 -22.23 5.23 -12.84
N TYR A 142 -22.03 5.59 -11.57
CA TYR A 142 -21.40 4.70 -10.61
C TYR A 142 -22.18 4.59 -9.30
N HIS A 143 -22.08 3.41 -8.69
CA HIS A 143 -22.41 3.24 -7.29
C HIS A 143 -21.17 2.88 -6.47
N LEU A 144 -21.23 3.15 -5.18
CA LEU A 144 -20.10 3.03 -4.27
C LEU A 144 -20.46 2.09 -3.11
N VAL A 145 -19.52 1.22 -2.77
CA VAL A 145 -19.61 0.39 -1.56
C VAL A 145 -18.50 0.83 -0.61
N THR A 146 -18.88 1.29 0.58
CA THR A 146 -17.90 1.71 1.60
C THR A 146 -17.16 0.51 2.16
N LEU A 147 -15.85 0.58 2.16
CA LEU A 147 -14.97 -0.43 2.75
C LEU A 147 -14.79 -0.18 4.24
N ARG A 148 -14.67 -1.27 5.00
CA ARG A 148 -14.40 -1.21 6.43
C ARG A 148 -13.03 -0.59 6.72
N GLY A 149 -12.96 0.25 7.74
CA GLY A 149 -11.74 0.91 8.22
C GLY A 149 -11.40 2.20 7.47
N ILE A 150 -10.55 2.96 8.10
CA ILE A 150 -10.10 4.29 7.68
C ILE A 150 -8.63 4.22 7.32
N GLU A 151 -8.23 4.79 6.21
CA GLU A 151 -6.83 4.98 5.83
C GLU A 151 -6.26 6.16 6.61
N ARG A 152 -5.14 5.92 7.31
CA ARG A 152 -4.55 6.87 8.26
C ARG A 152 -3.24 7.43 7.71
N HIS A 153 -3.10 8.75 7.78
CA HIS A 153 -1.89 9.46 7.41
C HIS A 153 -1.35 10.22 8.62
N LEU A 154 -0.07 10.04 8.88
CA LEU A 154 0.64 10.62 10.00
C LEU A 154 1.48 11.80 9.51
N ASP A 155 1.60 12.84 10.30
CA ASP A 155 2.51 13.94 10.05
C ASP A 155 3.93 13.53 10.47
N ILE A 156 4.86 13.50 9.52
CA ILE A 156 6.23 13.06 9.77
C ILE A 156 6.95 14.01 10.73
N LYS A 157 6.80 15.33 10.58
CA LYS A 157 7.47 16.31 11.45
C LYS A 157 7.00 16.19 12.90
N GLN A 158 5.70 15.96 13.11
CA GLN A 158 5.16 15.71 14.45
C GLN A 158 5.69 14.43 15.07
N LEU A 159 5.82 13.34 14.26
CA LEU A 159 6.38 12.08 14.74
C LEU A 159 7.87 12.17 15.05
N VAL A 160 8.62 12.94 14.30
CA VAL A 160 10.05 13.18 14.57
C VAL A 160 10.23 13.97 15.86
N ALA A 161 9.45 15.04 16.03
CA ALA A 161 9.55 15.94 17.19
C ALA A 161 8.99 15.29 18.47
N LEU A 162 7.93 14.51 18.38
CA LEU A 162 7.19 13.93 19.50
C LEU A 162 6.87 14.94 20.61
N SER A 163 6.64 16.20 20.27
CA SER A 163 6.48 17.28 21.23
C SER A 163 5.06 17.36 21.81
N GLY A 164 4.92 18.03 22.96
CA GLY A 164 3.64 18.31 23.60
C GLY A 164 3.00 17.12 24.31
N LYS A 165 1.84 17.42 24.96
CA LYS A 165 1.09 16.46 25.80
C LYS A 165 0.54 15.28 24.99
N ASN A 166 0.17 15.51 23.73
CA ASN A 166 -0.43 14.49 22.86
C ASN A 166 0.46 13.28 22.61
N PHE A 167 1.79 13.45 22.68
CA PHE A 167 2.78 12.40 22.46
C PHE A 167 3.44 11.89 23.75
N SER A 168 2.99 12.35 24.93
CA SER A 168 3.58 11.93 26.23
C SER A 168 3.57 10.40 26.41
N THR A 169 2.44 9.76 26.14
CA THR A 169 2.32 8.29 26.23
C THR A 169 3.28 7.57 25.27
N LEU A 170 3.46 8.12 24.06
CA LEU A 170 4.37 7.55 23.06
C LEU A 170 5.82 7.66 23.53
N ARG A 171 6.25 8.86 23.99
CA ARG A 171 7.59 9.06 24.58
C ARG A 171 7.85 8.10 25.76
N ASN A 172 6.88 7.95 26.65
CA ASN A 172 7.02 7.03 27.79
C ASN A 172 7.24 5.58 27.34
N LYS A 173 6.59 5.14 26.26
CA LYS A 173 6.78 3.80 25.69
C LYS A 173 8.16 3.63 25.08
N LEU A 174 8.67 4.63 24.36
CA LEU A 174 10.02 4.62 23.79
C LEU A 174 11.05 4.58 24.92
N ASN A 175 10.92 5.43 25.94
CA ASN A 175 11.82 5.48 27.08
C ASN A 175 11.80 4.15 27.85
N LYS A 176 10.61 3.53 28.01
CA LYS A 176 10.51 2.20 28.63
C LYS A 176 11.28 1.16 27.81
N PHE A 177 11.09 1.14 26.49
CA PHE A 177 11.80 0.20 25.61
C PHE A 177 13.31 0.33 25.78
N HIS A 178 13.87 1.54 25.69
CA HIS A 178 15.32 1.78 25.82
C HIS A 178 15.86 1.38 27.19
N ARG A 179 15.12 1.63 28.26
CA ARG A 179 15.51 1.23 29.62
C ARG A 179 15.54 -0.29 29.79
N GLU A 180 14.54 -1.00 29.19
CA GLU A 180 14.42 -2.46 29.33
C GLU A 180 15.28 -3.23 28.31
N ASN A 181 15.75 -2.55 27.25
CA ASN A 181 16.54 -3.15 26.19
C ASN A 181 17.76 -2.25 25.85
N PRO A 182 18.68 -2.00 26.81
CA PRO A 182 19.78 -1.03 26.63
C PRO A 182 20.79 -1.43 25.55
N GLN A 183 20.82 -2.71 25.17
CA GLN A 183 21.72 -3.23 24.13
C GLN A 183 21.05 -3.27 22.75
N ALA A 184 19.75 -2.90 22.65
CA ALA A 184 19.06 -2.91 21.38
C ALA A 184 19.54 -1.77 20.48
N ILE A 185 19.90 -2.10 19.25
CA ILE A 185 20.30 -1.14 18.23
C ILE A 185 19.28 -1.11 17.08
N ILE A 186 19.10 0.08 16.51
CA ILE A 186 18.29 0.29 15.32
C ILE A 186 19.24 0.56 14.17
N ARG A 187 19.09 -0.17 13.09
CA ARG A 187 19.95 -0.04 11.93
C ARG A 187 19.21 -0.34 10.62
N ASN A 188 19.82 0.06 9.53
CA ASN A 188 19.38 -0.38 8.21
C ASN A 188 19.57 -1.90 8.06
N TYR A 189 18.66 -2.50 7.33
CA TYR A 189 18.69 -3.88 6.89
C TYR A 189 19.97 -4.17 6.08
N GLN A 190 20.47 -5.40 6.20
CA GLN A 190 21.55 -5.96 5.42
C GLN A 190 21.08 -7.27 4.75
N LYS A 191 21.65 -7.63 3.60
CA LYS A 191 21.28 -8.89 2.91
C LYS A 191 21.44 -10.15 3.77
N SER A 192 22.38 -10.14 4.71
CA SER A 192 22.56 -11.21 5.71
C SER A 192 21.37 -11.36 6.66
N ASP A 193 20.50 -10.35 6.79
CA ASP A 193 19.34 -10.39 7.68
C ASP A 193 18.14 -11.17 7.11
N VAL A 194 18.16 -11.52 5.83
CA VAL A 194 17.01 -12.14 5.12
C VAL A 194 16.44 -13.33 5.88
N ALA A 195 17.30 -14.25 6.30
CA ALA A 195 16.86 -15.46 7.02
C ALA A 195 16.19 -15.13 8.36
N ALA A 196 16.74 -14.15 9.10
CA ALA A 196 16.19 -13.69 10.37
C ALA A 196 14.84 -12.96 10.17
N LEU A 197 14.70 -12.18 9.11
CA LEU A 197 13.43 -11.51 8.77
C LEU A 197 12.34 -12.51 8.38
N PHE A 198 12.64 -13.56 7.62
CA PHE A 198 11.66 -14.61 7.32
C PHE A 198 11.27 -15.41 8.55
N LYS A 199 12.22 -15.65 9.48
CA LYS A 199 11.91 -16.27 10.77
C LYS A 199 10.98 -15.34 11.57
N LEU A 200 11.30 -14.05 11.70
CA LEU A 200 10.45 -13.08 12.40
C LEU A 200 9.04 -13.03 11.81
N GLN A 201 8.89 -13.04 10.48
CA GLN A 201 7.60 -13.09 9.79
C GLN A 201 6.82 -14.36 10.13
N LYS A 202 7.48 -15.52 10.14
CA LYS A 202 6.85 -16.80 10.47
C LYS A 202 6.33 -16.79 11.92
N ASP A 203 7.19 -16.37 12.87
CA ASP A 203 6.86 -16.31 14.29
C ASP A 203 5.72 -15.31 14.54
N TRP A 204 5.78 -14.13 13.94
CA TRP A 204 4.71 -13.12 14.02
C TRP A 204 3.39 -13.65 13.42
N THR A 205 3.44 -14.34 12.28
CA THR A 205 2.24 -14.87 11.62
C THR A 205 1.56 -15.94 12.45
N SER A 206 2.31 -16.78 13.15
CA SER A 206 1.75 -17.82 14.02
C SER A 206 0.93 -17.22 15.19
N ILE A 207 1.39 -16.11 15.74
CA ILE A 207 0.69 -15.40 16.82
C ILE A 207 -0.47 -14.55 16.27
N ALA A 208 -0.21 -13.79 15.23
CA ALA A 208 -1.21 -12.91 14.62
C ALA A 208 -2.35 -13.69 13.95
N GLY A 209 -2.08 -14.88 13.40
CA GLY A 209 -3.08 -15.76 12.81
C GLY A 209 -4.15 -16.24 13.80
N GLN A 210 -3.82 -16.26 15.10
CA GLN A 210 -4.79 -16.56 16.16
C GLN A 210 -5.73 -15.37 16.42
N LYS A 211 -5.28 -14.14 16.16
CA LYS A 211 -6.01 -12.89 16.45
C LYS A 211 -6.74 -12.32 15.22
N TYR A 212 -6.23 -12.56 14.02
CA TYR A 212 -6.69 -11.93 12.80
C TYR A 212 -7.02 -12.96 11.72
N ALA A 213 -8.24 -12.95 11.21
CA ALA A 213 -8.69 -13.84 10.14
C ALA A 213 -7.93 -13.64 8.81
N ASN A 214 -7.40 -12.44 8.55
CA ASN A 214 -6.69 -12.09 7.33
C ASN A 214 -5.41 -11.33 7.61
N ILE A 215 -4.28 -11.86 7.16
CA ILE A 215 -2.97 -11.23 7.21
C ILE A 215 -2.57 -10.88 5.76
N PHE A 216 -2.91 -9.66 5.36
CA PHE A 216 -2.79 -9.22 3.95
C PHE A 216 -1.34 -9.10 3.47
N ASP A 217 -0.40 -8.74 4.34
CA ASP A 217 1.00 -8.53 3.97
C ASP A 217 1.78 -9.83 3.74
N LYS A 218 1.23 -10.97 4.17
CA LYS A 218 1.78 -12.30 3.85
C LYS A 218 1.96 -12.52 2.34
N LEU A 219 1.13 -11.85 1.52
CA LEU A 219 1.13 -12.00 0.07
C LEU A 219 2.28 -11.30 -0.64
N TYR A 220 2.90 -10.29 -0.01
CA TYR A 220 3.93 -9.47 -0.63
C TYR A 220 5.20 -9.29 0.22
N TYR A 221 5.22 -9.83 1.44
CA TYR A 221 6.34 -9.70 2.36
C TYR A 221 7.67 -10.15 1.74
N ARG A 222 7.67 -11.35 1.13
CA ARG A 222 8.87 -11.91 0.49
C ARG A 222 9.43 -10.98 -0.57
N GLU A 223 8.57 -10.48 -1.43
CA GLU A 223 8.96 -9.63 -2.55
C GLU A 223 9.51 -8.28 -2.06
N MET A 224 8.90 -7.69 -1.03
CA MET A 224 9.37 -6.46 -0.42
C MET A 224 10.75 -6.59 0.21
N VAL A 225 11.03 -7.71 0.87
CA VAL A 225 12.34 -7.95 1.51
C VAL A 225 13.42 -8.27 0.47
N ASN A 226 13.12 -9.15 -0.50
CA ASN A 226 14.11 -9.60 -1.47
C ASN A 226 14.47 -8.54 -2.52
N HIS A 227 13.55 -7.63 -2.82
CA HIS A 227 13.68 -6.63 -3.89
C HIS A 227 13.62 -5.19 -3.36
N ASN A 228 13.92 -4.99 -2.06
CA ASN A 228 13.83 -3.67 -1.41
C ASN A 228 14.58 -2.57 -2.17
N ASP A 229 15.78 -2.84 -2.67
CA ASP A 229 16.60 -1.88 -3.42
C ASP A 229 15.89 -1.45 -4.71
N HIS A 230 15.42 -2.41 -5.52
CA HIS A 230 14.70 -2.14 -6.78
C HIS A 230 13.36 -1.44 -6.55
N LEU A 231 12.70 -1.73 -5.43
CA LEU A 231 11.43 -1.13 -5.04
C LEU A 231 11.62 0.20 -4.28
N LYS A 232 12.86 0.66 -4.13
CA LYS A 232 13.21 1.88 -3.38
C LYS A 232 12.61 1.88 -1.97
N GLN A 233 12.68 0.69 -1.29
CA GLN A 233 12.16 0.52 0.06
C GLN A 233 13.27 0.65 1.10
N ILE A 234 12.99 1.42 2.13
CA ILE A 234 13.78 1.46 3.36
C ILE A 234 13.31 0.30 4.24
N ILE A 235 14.25 -0.45 4.79
CA ILE A 235 13.97 -1.44 5.83
C ILE A 235 14.85 -1.12 7.02
N LEU A 236 14.22 -0.82 8.17
CA LEU A 236 14.89 -0.72 9.46
C LEU A 236 14.66 -1.98 10.27
N VAL A 237 15.67 -2.42 10.98
CA VAL A 237 15.63 -3.54 11.91
C VAL A 237 16.00 -3.10 13.31
N VAL A 238 15.37 -3.70 14.31
CA VAL A 238 15.81 -3.62 15.71
C VAL A 238 16.49 -4.93 16.06
N GLN A 239 17.77 -4.84 16.39
CA GLN A 239 18.60 -5.96 16.79
C GLN A 239 18.88 -5.87 18.30
N ASN A 240 18.68 -6.96 19.03
CA ASN A 240 19.03 -7.09 20.44
C ASN A 240 19.97 -8.29 20.61
N GLY A 241 21.23 -8.05 20.94
CA GLY A 241 22.29 -9.05 20.86
C GLY A 241 22.43 -9.60 19.43
N ALA A 242 22.39 -10.92 19.26
CA ALA A 242 22.45 -11.59 17.96
C ALA A 242 21.10 -11.70 17.24
N GLN A 243 19.99 -11.26 17.85
CA GLN A 243 18.64 -11.51 17.36
C GLN A 243 18.00 -10.24 16.79
N ILE A 244 17.37 -10.35 15.59
CA ILE A 244 16.45 -9.33 15.09
C ILE A 244 15.09 -9.53 15.75
N ILE A 245 14.68 -8.54 16.54
CA ILE A 245 13.43 -8.56 17.30
C ILE A 245 12.29 -7.76 16.64
N GLY A 246 12.61 -6.95 15.63
CA GLY A 246 11.60 -6.18 14.91
C GLY A 246 12.11 -5.60 13.59
N MET A 247 11.17 -5.31 12.69
CA MET A 247 11.43 -4.62 11.43
C MET A 247 10.27 -3.73 11.04
N VAL A 248 10.57 -2.67 10.32
CA VAL A 248 9.62 -1.80 9.64
C VAL A 248 10.12 -1.51 8.25
N SER A 249 9.21 -1.40 7.28
CA SER A 249 9.57 -1.00 5.93
C SER A 249 8.56 -0.07 5.28
N GLY A 250 9.00 0.60 4.25
CA GLY A 250 8.23 1.52 3.42
C GLY A 250 9.15 2.38 2.58
N GLY A 251 8.62 3.45 2.02
CA GLY A 251 9.42 4.32 1.17
C GLY A 251 8.68 5.58 0.75
N GLU A 252 9.38 6.41 0.00
CA GLU A 252 8.82 7.61 -0.61
C GLU A 252 7.90 7.24 -1.78
N LEU A 253 6.81 8.00 -1.92
CA LEU A 253 5.90 7.94 -3.05
C LEU A 253 6.20 9.08 -4.03
N PRO A 254 5.92 8.90 -5.33
CA PRO A 254 6.14 9.95 -6.33
C PRO A 254 5.39 11.26 -6.06
N THR A 255 4.41 11.25 -5.16
CA THR A 255 3.59 12.41 -4.75
C THR A 255 4.20 13.25 -3.64
N GLY A 256 5.46 12.99 -3.22
CA GLY A 256 6.08 13.67 -2.08
C GLY A 256 5.51 13.27 -0.72
N GLN A 257 4.86 12.13 -0.64
CA GLN A 257 4.44 11.46 0.57
C GLN A 257 5.24 10.18 0.76
N ALA A 258 5.10 9.54 1.91
CA ALA A 258 5.64 8.20 2.15
C ALA A 258 4.53 7.21 2.49
N TRP A 259 4.85 5.94 2.38
CA TRP A 259 3.99 4.85 2.85
C TRP A 259 4.76 3.88 3.73
N GLY A 260 4.07 3.36 4.76
CA GLY A 260 4.57 2.26 5.58
C GLY A 260 4.02 0.94 5.03
N SER A 261 4.90 0.05 4.58
CA SER A 261 4.51 -1.20 3.94
C SER A 261 4.38 -2.36 4.91
N LEU A 262 5.39 -2.57 5.73
CA LEU A 262 5.46 -3.69 6.67
C LEU A 262 5.84 -3.22 8.06
N LEU A 263 5.30 -3.89 9.08
CA LEU A 263 5.71 -3.77 10.47
C LEU A 263 5.60 -5.14 11.13
N LYS A 264 6.73 -5.71 11.53
CA LYS A 264 6.81 -7.01 12.21
C LYS A 264 7.72 -6.90 13.43
N TYR A 265 7.30 -7.50 14.51
CA TYR A 265 8.05 -7.45 15.77
C TYR A 265 7.69 -8.66 16.64
N GLN A 266 8.60 -9.01 17.53
CA GLN A 266 8.34 -10.01 18.56
C GLN A 266 7.26 -9.51 19.51
N ASP A 267 6.28 -10.37 19.79
CA ASP A 267 5.21 -10.07 20.75
C ASP A 267 5.79 -9.88 22.16
N ARG A 268 5.06 -9.15 23.00
CA ARG A 268 5.35 -8.92 24.41
C ARG A 268 6.61 -8.10 24.74
N ILE A 269 7.22 -7.41 23.76
CA ILE A 269 8.26 -6.41 24.02
C ILE A 269 7.61 -5.01 24.05
N PRO A 270 7.43 -4.41 25.25
CA PRO A 270 6.72 -3.12 25.36
C PRO A 270 7.44 -2.01 24.61
N GLY A 271 6.71 -1.23 23.82
CA GLY A 271 7.24 -0.07 23.11
C GLY A 271 7.96 -0.37 21.78
N LEU A 272 8.25 -1.63 21.45
CA LEU A 272 8.99 -2.01 20.24
C LEU A 272 8.27 -1.60 18.96
N SER A 273 6.96 -1.82 18.84
CA SER A 273 6.19 -1.43 17.67
C SER A 273 6.10 0.09 17.52
N GLU A 274 5.95 0.82 18.61
CA GLU A 274 5.94 2.26 18.62
C GLU A 274 7.32 2.83 18.23
N LEU A 275 8.40 2.26 18.75
CA LEU A 275 9.77 2.62 18.40
C LEU A 275 10.00 2.47 16.89
N LEU A 276 9.71 1.28 16.33
CA LEU A 276 9.86 1.03 14.90
C LEU A 276 9.13 2.07 14.04
N SER A 277 7.89 2.43 14.40
CA SER A 277 7.12 3.42 13.65
C SER A 277 7.70 4.82 13.74
N VAL A 278 8.21 5.22 14.90
CA VAL A 278 8.85 6.53 15.10
C VAL A 278 10.21 6.60 14.41
N GLU A 279 11.04 5.59 14.54
CA GLU A 279 12.35 5.54 13.88
C GLU A 279 12.22 5.50 12.36
N PHE A 280 11.19 4.82 11.85
CA PHE A 280 10.90 4.87 10.41
C PHE A 280 10.53 6.27 9.93
N ALA A 281 9.73 7.01 10.70
CA ALA A 281 9.43 8.41 10.37
C ALA A 281 10.69 9.30 10.45
N ARG A 282 11.58 9.08 11.43
CA ARG A 282 12.86 9.77 11.55
C ARG A 282 13.77 9.51 10.35
N GLU A 283 13.88 8.25 9.93
CA GLU A 283 14.69 7.87 8.77
C GLU A 283 14.13 8.48 7.47
N LEU A 284 12.82 8.44 7.24
CA LEU A 284 12.17 9.12 6.13
C LEU A 284 12.49 10.63 6.11
N TYR A 285 12.38 11.29 7.27
CA TYR A 285 12.68 12.71 7.39
C TYR A 285 14.16 13.02 7.16
N ARG A 286 15.06 12.15 7.61
CA ARG A 286 16.51 12.26 7.38
C ARG A 286 16.86 12.20 5.89
N ILE A 287 16.19 11.30 5.15
CA ILE A 287 16.41 11.11 3.71
C ILE A 287 15.80 12.25 2.91
N ASN A 288 14.56 12.62 3.22
CA ASN A 288 13.88 13.71 2.52
C ASN A 288 12.99 14.50 3.50
N PRO A 289 13.46 15.66 4.02
CA PRO A 289 12.70 16.47 4.98
C PRO A 289 11.45 17.15 4.38
N ASN A 290 11.27 17.06 3.05
CA ASN A 290 10.07 17.60 2.39
C ASN A 290 8.89 16.63 2.41
N ILE A 291 9.09 15.37 2.82
CA ILE A 291 7.98 14.43 2.98
C ILE A 291 7.12 14.86 4.17
N ALA A 292 5.89 15.29 3.88
CA ALA A 292 4.97 15.77 4.92
C ALA A 292 4.18 14.65 5.60
N LEU A 293 3.71 13.67 4.83
CA LEU A 293 2.76 12.65 5.28
C LEU A 293 3.30 11.23 5.10
N LEU A 294 3.06 10.40 6.11
CA LEU A 294 3.27 8.96 6.08
C LEU A 294 1.91 8.24 6.05
N ASN A 295 1.58 7.61 4.92
CA ASN A 295 0.41 6.76 4.81
C ASN A 295 0.69 5.39 5.44
N VAL A 296 0.03 5.08 6.54
CA VAL A 296 0.16 3.81 7.26
C VAL A 296 -0.97 2.81 6.93
N GLY A 297 -1.73 3.09 5.88
CA GLY A 297 -2.82 2.24 5.40
C GLY A 297 -4.04 2.21 6.31
N SER A 298 -4.96 1.30 5.99
CA SER A 298 -6.21 1.15 6.74
C SER A 298 -6.02 0.62 8.14
N ASP A 299 -6.86 1.10 9.05
CA ASP A 299 -6.99 0.57 10.41
C ASP A 299 -7.92 -0.66 10.52
N LEU A 300 -8.49 -1.11 9.39
CA LEU A 300 -9.40 -2.26 9.26
C LEU A 300 -10.68 -2.17 10.12
N GLY A 301 -10.97 -1.00 10.70
CA GLY A 301 -12.14 -0.75 11.55
C GLY A 301 -11.87 -0.96 13.05
N PRO A 302 -12.91 -1.10 13.87
CA PRO A 302 -12.76 -1.24 15.33
C PRO A 302 -11.82 -2.37 15.73
N GLY A 303 -11.01 -2.11 16.76
CA GLY A 303 -10.07 -3.07 17.33
C GLY A 303 -8.63 -2.58 17.43
N GLY A 304 -7.73 -3.47 17.84
CA GLY A 304 -6.37 -3.13 18.25
C GLY A 304 -5.52 -2.40 17.19
N LEU A 305 -5.73 -2.67 15.89
CA LEU A 305 -4.99 -1.96 14.84
C LEU A 305 -5.41 -0.49 14.73
N ARG A 306 -6.71 -0.20 14.90
CA ARG A 306 -7.21 1.18 14.98
C ARG A 306 -6.61 1.90 16.18
N ASP A 307 -6.68 1.28 17.35
CA ASP A 307 -6.18 1.86 18.60
C ASP A 307 -4.67 2.08 18.52
N TYR A 308 -3.95 1.15 17.90
CA TYR A 308 -2.53 1.29 17.62
C TYR A 308 -2.23 2.52 16.77
N LYS A 309 -2.91 2.68 15.61
CA LYS A 309 -2.66 3.81 14.69
C LYS A 309 -3.06 5.16 15.28
N LEU A 310 -4.09 5.21 16.10
CA LEU A 310 -4.53 6.43 16.78
C LEU A 310 -3.53 6.98 17.80
N LYS A 311 -2.62 6.14 18.34
CA LYS A 311 -1.53 6.60 19.21
C LYS A 311 -0.60 7.61 18.53
N PHE A 312 -0.45 7.51 17.21
CA PHE A 312 0.41 8.38 16.41
C PHE A 312 -0.28 9.66 15.93
N ARG A 313 -1.51 9.94 16.39
CA ARG A 313 -2.27 11.18 16.10
C ARG A 313 -2.39 11.46 14.59
N PRO A 314 -3.05 10.59 13.80
CA PRO A 314 -3.20 10.78 12.37
C PRO A 314 -3.89 12.11 12.06
N VAL A 315 -3.29 12.88 11.12
CA VAL A 315 -3.77 14.20 10.70
C VAL A 315 -4.73 14.15 9.51
N LEU A 316 -4.64 13.06 8.69
CA LEU A 316 -5.57 12.83 7.58
C LEU A 316 -6.17 11.43 7.69
N ASN A 317 -7.50 11.36 7.55
CA ASN A 317 -8.29 10.16 7.79
C ASN A 317 -9.26 9.96 6.63
N LEU A 318 -9.00 8.99 5.74
CA LEU A 318 -9.73 8.82 4.51
C LEU A 318 -10.60 7.57 4.53
N LYS A 319 -11.90 7.71 4.27
CA LYS A 319 -12.78 6.59 3.93
C LYS A 319 -12.33 5.97 2.61
N ARG A 320 -12.61 4.69 2.43
CA ARG A 320 -12.28 3.93 1.23
C ARG A 320 -13.50 3.29 0.64
N TYR A 321 -13.51 3.15 -0.68
CA TYR A 321 -14.67 2.67 -1.42
C TYR A 321 -14.25 1.70 -2.52
N GLN A 322 -15.12 0.77 -2.83
CA GLN A 322 -15.17 0.11 -4.13
C GLN A 322 -16.15 0.86 -5.02
N MET A 323 -15.86 0.93 -6.31
CA MET A 323 -16.70 1.65 -7.28
C MET A 323 -17.09 0.72 -8.42
N TYR A 324 -18.38 0.68 -8.72
CA TYR A 324 -18.99 -0.19 -9.71
C TYR A 324 -19.78 0.63 -10.74
N LEU A 325 -19.93 0.10 -11.96
CA LEU A 325 -20.89 0.65 -12.93
C LEU A 325 -22.33 0.44 -12.44
N LYS A 326 -23.17 1.42 -12.77
CA LYS A 326 -24.63 1.29 -12.65
C LYS A 326 -25.22 0.67 -13.90
#